data_a95e1cbf58e909d251c4e1516972762e
#
_entry.id   a95e1cbf58e909d251c4e1516972762e
#
_cell.length_a   1.000
_cell.length_b   1.000
_cell.length_c   1.000
_cell.angle_alpha   90.00
_cell.angle_beta   90.00
_cell.angle_gamma   90.00
#
_symmetry.space_group_name_H-M   'P 1'
#
loop_
_entity.id
_entity.type
_entity.pdbx_description
1 polymer ?
#
loop_
_entity_poly.entity_id
_entity_poly.type
_entity_poly.pdbx_seq_one_letter_code
_entity_poly.pdbx_strand_id
1 'polypeptide(L)'
;MDLLALYTGGKDSHYALMRAVEEGHTVKCLITAEPARQDSYMFHAVNARWALLHGEAMGVPHYLVEVSGVKEREVEELGEVLARYRRECGAEGVLTGAIASRYQKERVDRLAERLGLAHVAPLWGRDQGELLLAEAASEEFVIVAVMAMGLDARWLGARIGPREAEALLSLSKRYGFSPVGEGGEFETYVMASPLLRGKRVEILEADTYWSPAGWGVYAIKSARLTSV
;
A
#
# COMPACT_ATOMS: atom_id res chain seq x y z
N MET A 1 -15.71 6.99 13.18
CA MET A 1 -15.00 6.18 14.21
C MET A 1 -13.50 6.40 14.10
N ASP A 2 -12.78 6.08 15.16
CA ASP A 2 -11.33 6.17 15.21
C ASP A 2 -10.68 4.89 14.68
N LEU A 3 -9.81 4.98 13.67
CA LEU A 3 -9.23 3.85 12.97
C LEU A 3 -7.71 3.77 13.16
N LEU A 4 -7.19 2.56 13.30
CA LEU A 4 -5.81 2.24 12.94
C LEU A 4 -5.79 1.69 11.51
N ALA A 5 -4.79 2.06 10.71
CA ALA A 5 -4.70 1.62 9.33
C ALA A 5 -3.53 0.67 9.12
N LEU A 6 -3.78 -0.51 8.53
CA LEU A 6 -2.74 -1.32 7.94
C LEU A 6 -2.34 -0.67 6.62
N TYR A 7 -1.11 -0.18 6.57
CA TYR A 7 -0.67 0.77 5.56
C TYR A 7 0.66 0.36 4.95
N THR A 8 0.74 0.33 3.63
CA THR A 8 1.97 -0.09 2.92
C THR A 8 2.71 1.06 2.24
N GLY A 9 2.08 2.23 2.12
CA GLY A 9 2.58 3.34 1.31
C GLY A 9 2.26 3.21 -0.19
N GLY A 10 1.67 2.09 -0.61
CA GLY A 10 1.16 1.88 -1.97
C GLY A 10 -0.20 2.53 -2.18
N LYS A 11 -0.57 2.70 -3.46
CA LYS A 11 -1.79 3.39 -3.89
C LYS A 11 -3.07 2.89 -3.20
N ASP A 12 -3.29 1.57 -3.12
CA ASP A 12 -4.54 1.00 -2.59
C ASP A 12 -4.73 1.32 -1.10
N SER A 13 -3.68 1.13 -0.29
CA SER A 13 -3.73 1.46 1.14
C SER A 13 -3.88 2.96 1.37
N HIS A 14 -3.29 3.78 0.51
CA HIS A 14 -3.39 5.23 0.58
C HIS A 14 -4.76 5.73 0.15
N TYR A 15 -5.28 5.22 -0.96
CA TYR A 15 -6.62 5.58 -1.45
C TYR A 15 -7.73 5.10 -0.50
N ALA A 16 -7.58 3.89 0.09
CA ALA A 16 -8.48 3.44 1.15
C ALA A 16 -8.53 4.41 2.34
N LEU A 17 -7.38 4.95 2.71
CA LEU A 17 -7.26 5.94 3.79
C LEU A 17 -7.96 7.25 3.40
N MET A 18 -7.79 7.73 2.15
CA MET A 18 -8.52 8.90 1.63
C MET A 18 -10.03 8.69 1.71
N ARG A 19 -10.52 7.52 1.24
CA ARG A 19 -11.95 7.19 1.26
C ARG A 19 -12.50 7.14 2.69
N ALA A 20 -11.78 6.52 3.62
CA ALA A 20 -12.20 6.47 5.02
C ALA A 20 -12.32 7.87 5.65
N VAL A 21 -11.37 8.77 5.37
CA VAL A 21 -11.41 10.17 5.84
C VAL A 21 -12.60 10.92 5.22
N GLU A 22 -12.87 10.74 3.92
CA GLU A 22 -14.03 11.34 3.25
C GLU A 22 -15.37 10.83 3.80
N GLU A 23 -15.41 9.58 4.27
CA GLU A 23 -16.56 8.97 4.95
C GLU A 23 -16.70 9.40 6.42
N GLY A 24 -15.83 10.30 6.90
CA GLY A 24 -15.90 10.89 8.24
C GLY A 24 -15.23 10.06 9.33
N HIS A 25 -14.36 9.13 8.97
CA HIS A 25 -13.52 8.41 9.92
C HIS A 25 -12.26 9.23 10.29
N THR A 26 -11.73 8.99 11.47
CA THR A 26 -10.45 9.59 11.93
C THR A 26 -9.38 8.52 11.95
N VAL A 27 -8.27 8.74 11.26
CA VAL A 27 -7.11 7.83 11.31
C VAL A 27 -6.21 8.24 12.46
N LYS A 28 -6.09 7.37 13.46
CA LYS A 28 -5.33 7.61 14.70
C LYS A 28 -3.88 7.20 14.57
N CYS A 29 -3.60 6.15 13.83
CA CYS A 29 -2.24 5.70 13.54
C CYS A 29 -2.18 4.81 12.29
N LEU A 30 -0.97 4.73 11.72
CA LEU A 30 -0.62 3.85 10.61
C LEU A 30 0.31 2.75 11.12
N ILE A 31 0.15 1.55 10.59
CA ILE A 31 0.99 0.40 10.87
C ILE A 31 1.46 -0.20 9.55
N THR A 32 2.77 -0.23 9.34
CA THR A 32 3.41 -0.93 8.23
C THR A 32 4.10 -2.17 8.75
N ALA A 33 3.71 -3.34 8.24
CA ALA A 33 4.40 -4.59 8.52
C ALA A 33 5.61 -4.74 7.59
N GLU A 34 6.79 -4.98 8.17
CA GLU A 34 8.03 -5.25 7.44
C GLU A 34 8.44 -6.70 7.69
N PRO A 35 8.52 -7.56 6.65
CA PRO A 35 8.97 -8.92 6.83
C PRO A 35 10.45 -9.00 7.25
N ALA A 36 10.77 -9.76 8.30
CA ALA A 36 12.14 -9.96 8.78
C ALA A 36 13.02 -10.72 7.76
N ARG A 37 12.40 -11.50 6.87
CA ARG A 37 13.09 -12.29 5.84
C ARG A 37 13.06 -11.55 4.51
N GLN A 38 14.23 -11.06 4.08
CA GLN A 38 14.41 -10.39 2.79
C GLN A 38 14.28 -11.32 1.59
N ASP A 39 14.39 -12.64 1.78
CA ASP A 39 14.47 -13.65 0.73
C ASP A 39 13.12 -14.23 0.30
N SER A 40 12.04 -14.06 1.08
CA SER A 40 10.71 -14.58 0.72
C SER A 40 9.77 -13.55 0.06
N TYR A 41 9.99 -12.25 0.28
CA TYR A 41 9.23 -11.15 -0.33
C TYR A 41 10.12 -9.92 -0.51
N MET A 42 11.17 -10.02 -1.34
CA MET A 42 12.17 -8.96 -1.56
C MET A 42 11.56 -7.60 -1.91
N PHE A 43 10.36 -7.58 -2.46
CA PHE A 43 9.76 -6.38 -3.02
C PHE A 43 9.03 -5.55 -1.98
N HIS A 44 8.21 -6.16 -1.12
CA HIS A 44 7.48 -5.43 -0.06
C HIS A 44 8.40 -4.85 1.00
N ALA A 45 9.50 -5.54 1.34
CA ALA A 45 10.45 -5.08 2.34
C ALA A 45 11.28 -3.88 1.89
N VAL A 46 11.65 -3.81 0.62
CA VAL A 46 12.65 -2.84 0.12
C VAL A 46 12.21 -1.39 0.32
N ASN A 47 10.94 -1.07 0.13
CA ASN A 47 10.43 0.30 0.21
C ASN A 47 9.50 0.57 1.40
N ALA A 48 9.17 -0.43 2.23
CA ALA A 48 8.22 -0.31 3.33
C ALA A 48 8.57 0.83 4.32
N ARG A 49 9.84 0.99 4.65
CA ARG A 49 10.33 2.05 5.53
C ARG A 49 10.00 3.47 5.06
N TRP A 50 9.90 3.67 3.74
CA TRP A 50 9.62 4.99 3.16
C TRP A 50 8.17 5.42 3.37
N ALA A 51 7.27 4.50 3.70
CA ALA A 51 5.90 4.82 4.11
C ALA A 51 5.85 5.72 5.36
N LEU A 52 6.89 5.70 6.20
CA LEU A 52 7.00 6.59 7.37
C LEU A 52 6.94 8.08 6.99
N LEU A 53 7.43 8.47 5.81
CA LEU A 53 7.32 9.84 5.31
C LEU A 53 5.86 10.27 5.12
N HIS A 54 4.96 9.35 4.77
CA HIS A 54 3.54 9.66 4.66
C HIS A 54 2.93 9.98 6.03
N GLY A 55 3.24 9.20 7.06
CA GLY A 55 2.82 9.49 8.44
C GLY A 55 3.29 10.86 8.92
N GLU A 56 4.55 11.21 8.65
CA GLU A 56 5.12 12.51 8.95
C GLU A 56 4.38 13.64 8.20
N ALA A 57 4.13 13.46 6.90
CA ALA A 57 3.43 14.46 6.09
C ALA A 57 1.99 14.68 6.55
N MET A 58 1.27 13.59 6.89
CA MET A 58 -0.11 13.63 7.38
C MET A 58 -0.21 14.10 8.83
N GLY A 59 0.90 14.07 9.59
CA GLY A 59 0.89 14.33 11.04
C GLY A 59 0.17 13.23 11.83
N VAL A 60 0.29 11.96 11.37
CA VAL A 60 -0.32 10.77 11.98
C VAL A 60 0.81 9.86 12.49
N PRO A 61 0.75 9.38 13.74
CA PRO A 61 1.71 8.39 14.25
C PRO A 61 1.81 7.19 13.32
N HIS A 62 3.04 6.80 12.97
CA HIS A 62 3.28 5.70 12.04
C HIS A 62 4.29 4.72 12.63
N TYR A 63 3.92 3.46 12.72
CA TYR A 63 4.71 2.40 13.32
C TYR A 63 5.14 1.40 12.25
N LEU A 64 6.45 1.15 12.19
CA LEU A 64 7.02 0.07 11.41
C LEU A 64 7.19 -1.14 12.34
N VAL A 65 6.55 -2.26 12.02
CA VAL A 65 6.56 -3.48 12.83
C VAL A 65 7.14 -4.64 12.05
N GLU A 66 8.13 -5.31 12.65
CA GLU A 66 8.72 -6.49 12.07
C GLU A 66 7.79 -7.69 12.23
N VAL A 67 7.59 -8.45 11.14
CA VAL A 67 6.85 -9.71 11.12
C VAL A 67 7.73 -10.82 10.54
N SER A 68 7.48 -12.07 10.92
CA SER A 68 8.37 -13.19 10.53
C SER A 68 8.40 -13.50 9.03
N GLY A 69 7.39 -13.11 8.27
CA GLY A 69 7.22 -13.49 6.86
C GLY A 69 6.84 -14.97 6.67
N VAL A 70 6.39 -15.67 7.73
CA VAL A 70 5.98 -17.08 7.67
C VAL A 70 4.45 -17.17 7.60
N LYS A 71 3.94 -17.73 6.50
CA LYS A 71 2.55 -17.67 6.03
C LYS A 71 1.47 -17.87 7.10
N GLU A 72 1.45 -18.70 8.01
CA GLU A 72 0.38 -18.83 9.03
C GLU A 72 0.72 -18.05 10.32
N ARG A 73 2.00 -17.93 10.62
CA ARG A 73 2.50 -17.19 11.77
C ARG A 73 2.26 -15.69 11.65
N GLU A 74 2.34 -15.15 10.44
CA GLU A 74 2.05 -13.73 10.14
C GLU A 74 0.66 -13.30 10.64
N VAL A 75 -0.33 -14.18 10.59
CA VAL A 75 -1.69 -13.86 11.04
C VAL A 75 -1.75 -13.69 12.56
N GLU A 76 -1.04 -14.55 13.31
CA GLU A 76 -0.96 -14.45 14.78
C GLU A 76 -0.18 -13.19 15.17
N GLU A 77 0.97 -12.96 14.54
CA GLU A 77 1.79 -11.75 14.73
C GLU A 77 1.01 -10.48 14.42
N LEU A 78 0.25 -10.45 13.31
CA LEU A 78 -0.64 -9.35 12.99
C LEU A 78 -1.71 -9.15 14.09
N GLY A 79 -2.25 -10.24 14.64
CA GLY A 79 -3.21 -10.19 15.75
C GLY A 79 -2.62 -9.54 17.00
N GLU A 80 -1.37 -9.85 17.35
CA GLU A 80 -0.65 -9.23 18.48
C GLU A 80 -0.40 -7.74 18.23
N VAL A 81 0.02 -7.39 17.01
CA VAL A 81 0.23 -6.00 16.57
C VAL A 81 -1.07 -5.20 16.70
N LEU A 82 -2.17 -5.71 16.15
CA LEU A 82 -3.48 -5.05 16.23
C LEU A 82 -3.95 -4.91 17.69
N ALA A 83 -3.79 -5.93 18.52
CA ALA A 83 -4.16 -5.89 19.94
C ALA A 83 -3.38 -4.83 20.73
N ARG A 84 -2.10 -4.66 20.41
CA ARG A 84 -1.23 -3.64 21.00
C ARG A 84 -1.67 -2.25 20.57
N TYR A 85 -1.68 -1.99 19.26
CA TYR A 85 -1.89 -0.64 18.73
C TYR A 85 -3.34 -0.17 18.82
N ARG A 86 -4.33 -1.08 18.85
CA ARG A 86 -5.70 -0.74 19.22
C ARG A 86 -5.75 0.09 20.52
N ARG A 87 -5.02 -0.36 21.55
CA ARG A 87 -4.98 0.33 22.84
C ARG A 87 -4.16 1.61 22.80
N GLU A 88 -2.97 1.54 22.18
CA GLU A 88 -2.06 2.70 22.11
C GLU A 88 -2.65 3.86 21.29
N CYS A 89 -3.35 3.55 20.19
CA CYS A 89 -3.97 4.55 19.32
C CYS A 89 -5.40 4.91 19.73
N GLY A 90 -6.04 4.16 20.63
CA GLY A 90 -7.44 4.34 20.96
C GLY A 90 -8.38 4.03 19.80
N ALA A 91 -8.05 3.01 18.99
CA ALA A 91 -8.80 2.70 17.78
C ALA A 91 -10.02 1.82 18.05
N GLU A 92 -11.11 2.11 17.34
CA GLU A 92 -12.38 1.37 17.33
C GLU A 92 -12.47 0.42 16.12
N GLY A 93 -11.66 0.65 15.09
CA GLY A 93 -11.63 -0.14 13.88
C GLY A 93 -10.25 -0.25 13.26
N VAL A 94 -10.11 -1.23 12.34
CA VAL A 94 -8.95 -1.43 11.48
C VAL A 94 -9.31 -1.13 10.03
N LEU A 95 -8.51 -0.29 9.39
CA LEU A 95 -8.64 0.06 7.98
C LEU A 95 -7.67 -0.74 7.13
N THR A 96 -8.14 -1.28 6.00
CA THR A 96 -7.29 -1.94 5.00
C THR A 96 -7.60 -1.48 3.58
N GLY A 97 -6.61 -1.60 2.71
CA GLY A 97 -6.75 -1.41 1.26
C GLY A 97 -7.15 -2.67 0.50
N ALA A 98 -7.79 -3.66 1.15
CA ALA A 98 -8.21 -4.91 0.51
C ALA A 98 -9.25 -4.65 -0.60
N ILE A 99 -9.04 -5.24 -1.78
CA ILE A 99 -9.88 -5.04 -2.97
C ILE A 99 -10.67 -6.31 -3.31
N ALA A 100 -9.99 -7.45 -3.50
CA ALA A 100 -10.60 -8.69 -3.97
C ALA A 100 -10.04 -9.96 -3.29
N SER A 101 -8.93 -9.88 -2.59
CA SER A 101 -8.32 -11.01 -1.90
C SER A 101 -9.14 -11.47 -0.71
N ARG A 102 -10.01 -12.47 -0.91
CA ARG A 102 -10.77 -13.11 0.19
C ARG A 102 -9.85 -13.62 1.28
N TYR A 103 -8.71 -14.17 0.90
CA TYR A 103 -7.72 -14.68 1.83
C TYR A 103 -7.26 -13.62 2.83
N GLN A 104 -6.92 -12.43 2.35
CA GLN A 104 -6.50 -11.33 3.22
C GLN A 104 -7.67 -10.79 4.04
N LYS A 105 -8.80 -10.53 3.39
CA LYS A 105 -9.98 -9.94 4.06
C LYS A 105 -10.49 -10.81 5.19
N GLU A 106 -10.73 -12.10 4.95
CA GLU A 106 -11.26 -13.02 5.98
C GLU A 106 -10.34 -13.15 7.20
N ARG A 107 -9.02 -13.03 7.02
CA ARG A 107 -8.08 -13.04 8.13
C ARG A 107 -8.19 -11.79 8.98
N VAL A 108 -8.25 -10.62 8.33
CA VAL A 108 -8.44 -9.35 9.05
C VAL A 108 -9.82 -9.30 9.69
N ASP A 109 -10.88 -9.77 9.02
CA ASP A 109 -12.24 -9.84 9.59
C ASP A 109 -12.23 -10.64 10.91
N ARG A 110 -11.63 -11.85 10.94
CA ARG A 110 -11.54 -12.68 12.15
C ARG A 110 -10.72 -12.04 13.25
N LEU A 111 -9.61 -11.39 12.89
CA LEU A 111 -8.77 -10.68 13.87
C LEU A 111 -9.51 -9.48 14.45
N ALA A 112 -10.19 -8.72 13.62
CA ALA A 112 -10.98 -7.57 14.04
C ALA A 112 -12.12 -7.99 14.97
N GLU A 113 -12.89 -9.02 14.59
CA GLU A 113 -13.96 -9.59 15.43
C GLU A 113 -13.43 -10.04 16.79
N ARG A 114 -12.35 -10.83 16.81
CA ARG A 114 -11.72 -11.30 18.05
C ARG A 114 -11.27 -10.16 18.97
N LEU A 115 -10.85 -9.05 18.38
CA LEU A 115 -10.37 -7.88 19.10
C LEU A 115 -11.48 -6.86 19.39
N GLY A 116 -12.72 -7.10 18.95
CA GLY A 116 -13.80 -6.14 19.08
C GLY A 116 -13.53 -4.83 18.30
N LEU A 117 -12.90 -4.93 17.12
CA LEU A 117 -12.68 -3.86 16.18
C LEU A 117 -13.66 -3.99 14.99
N ALA A 118 -14.11 -2.88 14.44
CA ALA A 118 -14.74 -2.87 13.12
C ALA A 118 -13.66 -3.04 12.04
N HIS A 119 -13.91 -3.85 10.99
CA HIS A 119 -13.04 -3.86 9.80
C HIS A 119 -13.62 -2.96 8.73
N VAL A 120 -12.88 -1.92 8.35
CA VAL A 120 -13.21 -0.95 7.31
C VAL A 120 -12.37 -1.24 6.08
N ALA A 121 -13.01 -1.63 4.97
CA ALA A 121 -12.35 -1.95 3.71
C ALA A 121 -13.10 -1.23 2.57
N PRO A 122 -12.89 0.08 2.36
CA PRO A 122 -13.72 0.91 1.46
C PRO A 122 -13.53 0.57 -0.02
N LEU A 123 -12.48 -0.17 -0.37
CA LEU A 123 -12.20 -0.59 -1.74
C LEU A 123 -12.74 -1.99 -2.08
N TRP A 124 -13.28 -2.71 -1.08
CA TRP A 124 -13.70 -4.08 -1.25
C TRP A 124 -14.79 -4.24 -2.31
N GLY A 125 -14.53 -5.13 -3.29
CA GLY A 125 -15.47 -5.46 -4.35
C GLY A 125 -15.67 -4.39 -5.43
N ARG A 126 -14.85 -3.34 -5.44
CA ARG A 126 -14.88 -2.32 -6.50
C ARG A 126 -14.33 -2.90 -7.81
N ASP A 127 -14.82 -2.38 -8.94
CA ASP A 127 -14.22 -2.66 -10.24
C ASP A 127 -12.77 -2.18 -10.25
N GLN A 128 -11.84 -3.07 -10.58
CA GLN A 128 -10.41 -2.79 -10.47
C GLN A 128 -9.93 -1.79 -11.53
N GLY A 129 -10.56 -1.76 -12.71
CA GLY A 129 -10.21 -0.80 -13.75
C GLY A 129 -10.65 0.62 -13.39
N GLU A 130 -11.88 0.77 -12.90
CA GLU A 130 -12.40 2.05 -12.40
C GLU A 130 -11.59 2.52 -11.19
N LEU A 131 -11.20 1.60 -10.32
CA LEU A 131 -10.39 1.90 -9.13
C LEU A 131 -9.01 2.46 -9.51
N LEU A 132 -8.28 1.80 -10.44
CA LEU A 132 -6.98 2.30 -10.92
C LEU A 132 -7.08 3.74 -11.46
N LEU A 133 -8.13 4.02 -12.26
CA LEU A 133 -8.32 5.36 -12.82
C LEU A 133 -8.66 6.39 -11.73
N ALA A 134 -9.46 6.00 -10.72
CA ALA A 134 -9.80 6.88 -9.60
C ALA A 134 -8.59 7.17 -8.72
N GLU A 135 -7.75 6.17 -8.43
CA GLU A 135 -6.49 6.33 -7.72
C GLU A 135 -5.57 7.30 -8.45
N ALA A 136 -5.29 7.06 -9.74
CA ALA A 136 -4.40 7.90 -10.54
C ALA A 136 -4.93 9.33 -10.76
N ALA A 137 -6.24 9.55 -10.62
CA ALA A 137 -6.83 10.89 -10.65
C ALA A 137 -6.69 11.64 -9.32
N SER A 138 -6.52 10.92 -8.21
CA SER A 138 -6.53 11.47 -6.85
C SER A 138 -5.14 11.56 -6.23
N GLU A 139 -4.20 10.75 -6.69
CA GLU A 139 -2.84 10.66 -6.15
C GLU A 139 -1.81 10.40 -7.26
N GLU A 140 -0.58 10.88 -7.07
CA GLU A 140 0.57 10.54 -7.92
C GLU A 140 1.36 9.42 -7.25
N PHE A 141 1.61 8.35 -7.96
CA PHE A 141 2.43 7.23 -7.46
C PHE A 141 3.43 6.74 -8.50
N VAL A 142 4.45 6.03 -8.04
CA VAL A 142 5.45 5.36 -8.90
C VAL A 142 5.30 3.86 -8.79
N ILE A 143 5.64 3.15 -9.88
CA ILE A 143 5.75 1.68 -9.85
C ILE A 143 7.13 1.32 -9.29
N VAL A 144 7.15 0.53 -8.22
CA VAL A 144 8.38 0.14 -7.51
C VAL A 144 8.75 -1.34 -7.69
N ALA A 145 7.84 -2.16 -8.17
CA ALA A 145 8.13 -3.53 -8.59
C ALA A 145 7.24 -3.93 -9.76
N VAL A 146 7.76 -4.80 -10.60
CA VAL A 146 7.07 -5.37 -11.79
C VAL A 146 7.34 -6.86 -11.83
N MET A 147 6.24 -7.66 -11.94
CA MET A 147 6.31 -9.12 -12.06
C MET A 147 5.32 -9.68 -13.10
N ALA A 148 4.59 -8.83 -13.82
CA ALA A 148 3.62 -9.25 -14.81
C ALA A 148 4.16 -9.27 -16.23
N MET A 149 3.78 -10.28 -17.00
CA MET A 149 3.97 -10.26 -18.45
C MET A 149 3.25 -9.04 -19.06
N GLY A 150 3.92 -8.34 -19.97
CA GLY A 150 3.43 -7.12 -20.60
C GLY A 150 3.91 -5.83 -19.96
N LEU A 151 4.49 -5.91 -18.77
CA LEU A 151 5.23 -4.82 -18.14
C LEU A 151 6.72 -5.09 -18.30
N ASP A 152 7.49 -4.06 -18.59
CA ASP A 152 8.94 -4.12 -18.76
C ASP A 152 9.67 -3.13 -17.86
N ALA A 153 11.00 -3.09 -17.94
CA ALA A 153 11.85 -2.27 -17.08
C ALA A 153 11.51 -0.76 -17.13
N ARG A 154 10.86 -0.27 -18.20
CA ARG A 154 10.49 1.14 -18.33
C ARG A 154 9.41 1.57 -17.33
N TRP A 155 8.66 0.60 -16.78
CA TRP A 155 7.66 0.88 -15.76
C TRP A 155 8.28 1.11 -14.38
N LEU A 156 9.50 0.62 -14.12
CA LEU A 156 10.18 0.83 -12.84
C LEU A 156 10.57 2.29 -12.67
N GLY A 157 10.07 2.91 -11.59
CA GLY A 157 10.21 4.34 -11.31
C GLY A 157 9.31 5.24 -12.17
N ALA A 158 8.48 4.65 -13.04
CA ALA A 158 7.52 5.43 -13.82
C ALA A 158 6.46 6.07 -12.89
N ARG A 159 6.25 7.37 -13.05
CA ARG A 159 5.18 8.10 -12.36
C ARG A 159 3.87 7.83 -13.09
N ILE A 160 2.86 7.46 -12.32
CA ILE A 160 1.55 7.11 -12.84
C ILE A 160 0.58 8.23 -12.48
N GLY A 161 0.11 8.87 -13.52
CA GLY A 161 -1.04 9.77 -13.51
C GLY A 161 -2.16 9.19 -14.40
N PRO A 162 -3.22 9.94 -14.68
CA PRO A 162 -4.38 9.44 -15.45
C PRO A 162 -4.02 8.83 -16.80
N ARG A 163 -3.09 9.41 -17.55
CA ARG A 163 -2.69 8.92 -18.86
C ARG A 163 -1.94 7.58 -18.80
N GLU A 164 -1.03 7.46 -17.84
CA GLU A 164 -0.25 6.23 -17.64
C GLU A 164 -1.16 5.12 -17.08
N ALA A 165 -2.14 5.45 -16.24
CA ALA A 165 -3.13 4.51 -15.74
C ALA A 165 -4.01 3.93 -16.88
N GLU A 166 -4.42 4.73 -17.86
CA GLU A 166 -5.13 4.24 -19.05
C GLU A 166 -4.26 3.27 -19.86
N ALA A 167 -2.96 3.57 -20.02
CA ALA A 167 -2.02 2.68 -20.69
C ALA A 167 -1.85 1.36 -19.91
N LEU A 168 -1.71 1.43 -18.58
CA LEU A 168 -1.60 0.27 -17.70
C LEU A 168 -2.88 -0.59 -17.76
N LEU A 169 -4.07 0.03 -17.74
CA LEU A 169 -5.36 -0.65 -17.91
C LEU A 169 -5.46 -1.35 -19.27
N SER A 170 -4.97 -0.72 -20.33
CA SER A 170 -4.95 -1.34 -21.66
C SER A 170 -4.04 -2.57 -21.73
N LEU A 171 -2.87 -2.49 -21.08
CA LEU A 171 -1.93 -3.62 -20.96
C LEU A 171 -2.53 -4.75 -20.12
N SER A 172 -3.20 -4.41 -19.00
CA SER A 172 -3.83 -5.40 -18.13
C SER A 172 -4.89 -6.23 -18.90
N LYS A 173 -5.71 -5.56 -19.70
CA LYS A 173 -6.71 -6.23 -20.57
C LYS A 173 -6.06 -7.13 -21.63
N ARG A 174 -4.92 -6.68 -22.19
CA ARG A 174 -4.20 -7.42 -23.23
C ARG A 174 -3.48 -8.65 -22.70
N TYR A 175 -2.86 -8.55 -21.52
CA TYR A 175 -2.00 -9.58 -20.95
C TYR A 175 -2.66 -10.38 -19.81
N GLY A 176 -3.84 -9.97 -19.35
CA GLY A 176 -4.64 -10.69 -18.36
C GLY A 176 -4.18 -10.57 -16.93
N PHE A 177 -3.46 -9.51 -16.56
CA PHE A 177 -3.08 -9.22 -15.18
C PHE A 177 -4.07 -8.26 -14.49
N SER A 178 -4.07 -8.23 -13.15
CA SER A 178 -4.91 -7.30 -12.38
C SER A 178 -4.51 -5.85 -12.66
N PRO A 179 -5.45 -4.99 -13.09
CA PRO A 179 -5.13 -3.57 -13.36
C PRO A 179 -4.65 -2.81 -12.13
N VAL A 180 -4.98 -3.27 -10.92
CA VAL A 180 -4.52 -2.68 -9.65
C VAL A 180 -3.33 -3.41 -9.03
N GLY A 181 -2.86 -4.52 -9.64
CA GLY A 181 -1.73 -5.29 -9.10
C GLY A 181 -2.08 -6.18 -7.91
N GLU A 182 -3.36 -6.53 -7.70
CA GLU A 182 -3.85 -7.30 -6.54
C GLU A 182 -3.16 -8.67 -6.36
N GLY A 183 -2.70 -9.28 -7.45
CA GLY A 183 -1.98 -10.56 -7.43
C GLY A 183 -0.46 -10.42 -7.31
N GLY A 184 0.05 -9.21 -7.05
CA GLY A 184 1.49 -8.95 -6.99
C GLY A 184 2.14 -8.70 -8.36
N GLU A 185 1.33 -8.38 -9.38
CA GLU A 185 1.82 -8.12 -10.73
C GLU A 185 2.70 -6.88 -10.81
N PHE A 186 2.41 -5.90 -9.98
CA PHE A 186 3.25 -4.73 -9.75
C PHE A 186 2.96 -4.13 -8.38
N GLU A 187 3.93 -3.37 -7.87
CA GLU A 187 3.80 -2.63 -6.62
C GLU A 187 4.04 -1.15 -6.84
N THR A 188 3.49 -0.33 -5.95
CA THR A 188 3.49 1.11 -6.07
C THR A 188 3.91 1.80 -4.78
N TYR A 189 4.35 3.05 -4.91
CA TYR A 189 4.62 3.95 -3.80
C TYR A 189 4.05 5.34 -4.10
N VAL A 190 3.26 5.91 -3.20
CA VAL A 190 2.60 7.20 -3.38
C VAL A 190 3.60 8.35 -3.18
N MET A 191 3.61 9.28 -4.14
CA MET A 191 4.51 10.43 -4.14
C MET A 191 3.81 11.71 -3.69
N ALA A 192 2.54 11.89 -4.08
CA ALA A 192 1.76 13.07 -3.73
C ALA A 192 0.27 12.72 -3.67
N SER A 193 -0.44 13.35 -2.74
CA SER A 193 -1.89 13.29 -2.61
C SER A 193 -2.40 14.44 -1.73
N PRO A 194 -3.70 14.71 -1.71
CA PRO A 194 -4.30 15.68 -0.79
C PRO A 194 -4.04 15.38 0.68
N LEU A 195 -3.94 14.10 1.08
CA LEU A 195 -3.66 13.71 2.46
C LEU A 195 -2.26 14.14 2.94
N LEU A 196 -1.30 14.36 2.04
CA LEU A 196 0.04 14.80 2.39
C LEU A 196 0.13 16.31 2.69
N ARG A 197 -1.01 16.99 2.74
CA ARG A 197 -1.14 18.38 3.24
C ARG A 197 -0.18 19.38 2.59
N GLY A 198 -0.10 19.39 1.25
CA GLY A 198 0.78 20.29 0.51
C GLY A 198 2.25 19.87 0.53
N LYS A 199 2.54 18.64 0.99
CA LYS A 199 3.85 18.01 0.85
C LYS A 199 3.82 16.93 -0.22
N ARG A 200 4.99 16.61 -0.72
CA ARG A 200 5.19 15.44 -1.60
C ARG A 200 6.48 14.71 -1.20
N VAL A 201 6.55 13.45 -1.55
CA VAL A 201 7.81 12.71 -1.45
C VAL A 201 8.64 12.99 -2.70
N GLU A 202 9.91 13.35 -2.50
CA GLU A 202 10.92 13.45 -3.54
C GLU A 202 11.91 12.30 -3.37
N ILE A 203 11.98 11.41 -4.36
CA ILE A 203 13.00 10.35 -4.40
C ILE A 203 14.28 10.99 -4.94
N LEU A 204 15.33 10.97 -4.13
CA LEU A 204 16.64 11.56 -4.47
C LEU A 204 17.56 10.55 -5.15
N GLU A 205 17.48 9.29 -4.70
CA GLU A 205 18.30 8.20 -5.20
C GLU A 205 17.53 6.88 -5.14
N ALA A 206 17.66 6.08 -6.19
CA ALA A 206 17.10 4.73 -6.25
C ALA A 206 17.96 3.83 -7.14
N ASP A 207 18.01 2.54 -6.79
CA ASP A 207 18.58 1.51 -7.64
C ASP A 207 17.48 0.81 -8.43
N THR A 208 17.72 0.59 -9.71
CA THR A 208 16.84 -0.21 -10.57
C THR A 208 17.50 -1.55 -10.88
N TYR A 209 16.81 -2.62 -10.54
CA TYR A 209 17.19 -3.97 -10.89
C TYR A 209 16.16 -4.58 -11.85
N TRP A 210 16.63 -5.19 -12.92
CA TRP A 210 15.79 -5.96 -13.85
C TRP A 210 16.37 -7.35 -14.07
N SER A 211 15.57 -8.37 -13.82
CA SER A 211 15.93 -9.77 -14.02
C SER A 211 15.69 -10.19 -15.47
N PRO A 212 16.58 -11.01 -16.07
CA PRO A 212 16.30 -11.67 -17.36
C PRO A 212 15.02 -12.53 -17.37
N ALA A 213 14.52 -12.92 -16.19
CA ALA A 213 13.26 -13.64 -16.03
C ALA A 213 12.01 -12.75 -16.17
N GLY A 214 12.16 -11.46 -16.46
CA GLY A 214 11.03 -10.57 -16.74
C GLY A 214 10.39 -9.95 -15.52
N TRP A 215 11.14 -9.71 -14.46
CA TRP A 215 10.70 -8.99 -13.25
C TRP A 215 11.75 -7.98 -12.79
N GLY A 216 11.35 -7.01 -12.04
CA GLY A 216 12.30 -6.00 -11.55
C GLY A 216 11.81 -5.19 -10.37
N VAL A 217 12.74 -4.43 -9.79
CA VAL A 217 12.55 -3.61 -8.60
C VAL A 217 13.17 -2.23 -8.79
N TYR A 218 12.48 -1.23 -8.28
CA TYR A 218 12.97 0.12 -8.07
C TYR A 218 13.13 0.36 -6.56
N ALA A 219 14.36 0.19 -6.07
CA ALA A 219 14.70 0.27 -4.66
C ALA A 219 15.07 1.71 -4.28
N ILE A 220 14.22 2.38 -3.53
CA ILE A 220 14.48 3.74 -3.04
C ILE A 220 15.60 3.70 -2.01
N LYS A 221 16.67 4.45 -2.26
CA LYS A 221 17.84 4.59 -1.36
C LYS A 221 17.74 5.84 -0.49
N SER A 222 17.21 6.90 -1.05
CA SER A 222 17.09 8.18 -0.39
C SER A 222 15.85 8.91 -0.88
N ALA A 223 15.05 9.41 0.04
CA ALA A 223 13.87 10.20 -0.23
C ALA A 223 13.65 11.22 0.89
N ARG A 224 12.92 12.29 0.59
CA ARG A 224 12.56 13.32 1.57
C ARG A 224 11.17 13.90 1.27
N LEU A 225 10.61 14.59 2.25
CA LEU A 225 9.44 15.44 2.05
C LEU A 225 9.87 16.82 1.51
N THR A 226 9.13 17.32 0.53
CA THR A 226 9.24 18.69 0.01
C THR A 226 7.87 19.33 -0.02
N SER A 227 7.82 20.66 0.01
CA SER A 227 6.57 21.41 -0.22
C SER A 227 6.20 21.39 -1.71
N VAL A 228 4.92 21.35 -2.01
CA VAL A 228 4.37 21.47 -3.37
C VAL A 228 4.21 22.93 -3.72
#